data_7db793d278a70957cc739081daa3b28e
#
_entry.id   7db793d278a70957cc739081daa3b28e
#
_cell.length_a   1.000
_cell.length_b   1.000
_cell.length_c   1.000
_cell.angle_alpha   90.00
_cell.angle_beta   90.00
_cell.angle_gamma   90.00
#
_symmetry.space_group_name_H-M   'P 1'
#
loop_
_entity.id
_entity.type
_entity.pdbx_description
1 polymer ?
#
loop_
_entity_poly.entity_id
_entity_poly.type
_entity_poly.pdbx_seq_one_letter_code
_entity_poly.pdbx_strand_id
1 'polypeptide(L)'
;LLERAKFKEITMYDHIGLKVKSLDASVRFYTAALAPLGYVLSSRDDSGAGFGPKGEPALWLYAHKGPAAEGAHIAFRAPDHAAIRKFHSEGVKAGGRDNGGAGPRADYSPTYFAAFLIDPDGNNVEAVCT
;
A
#
# COMPACT_ATOMS: atom_id res chain seq x y z
N LEU A 1 23.41 -17.80 -3.78
CA LEU A 1 22.95 -16.79 -2.78
C LEU A 1 23.54 -15.41 -3.06
N LEU A 2 24.88 -15.35 -3.26
CA LEU A 2 25.53 -14.09 -3.60
C LEU A 2 25.09 -13.58 -4.97
N GLU A 3 24.86 -14.49 -5.92
CA GLU A 3 24.34 -14.12 -7.23
C GLU A 3 22.93 -13.58 -7.15
N ARG A 4 22.09 -14.16 -6.32
CA ARG A 4 20.73 -13.70 -6.11
C ARG A 4 20.68 -12.31 -5.48
N ALA A 5 21.64 -11.98 -4.61
CA ALA A 5 21.77 -10.65 -4.03
C ALA A 5 22.20 -9.60 -5.06
N LYS A 6 22.86 -10.01 -6.12
CA LYS A 6 23.28 -9.13 -7.22
C LYS A 6 22.16 -8.86 -8.22
N PHE A 7 21.16 -9.73 -8.29
CA PHE A 7 20.04 -9.57 -9.20
C PHE A 7 18.84 -9.01 -8.41
N LYS A 8 18.86 -7.72 -8.17
CA LYS A 8 17.63 -7.04 -7.75
C LYS A 8 16.60 -7.27 -8.84
N GLU A 9 15.42 -7.73 -8.44
CA GLU A 9 14.30 -7.72 -9.37
C GLU A 9 14.17 -6.32 -9.96
N ILE A 10 14.15 -6.28 -11.30
CA ILE A 10 13.91 -5.02 -11.98
C ILE A 10 12.43 -4.70 -11.78
N THR A 11 12.15 -3.70 -10.97
CA THR A 11 10.81 -3.18 -10.81
C THR A 11 10.63 -2.00 -11.77
N MET A 12 9.45 -1.89 -12.37
CA MET A 12 9.15 -0.77 -13.26
C MET A 12 9.24 0.56 -12.50
N TYR A 13 8.84 0.58 -11.24
CA TYR A 13 8.76 1.80 -10.44
C TYR A 13 9.80 1.79 -9.32
N ASP A 14 10.48 2.93 -9.15
CA ASP A 14 11.34 3.20 -8.00
C ASP A 14 10.50 3.63 -6.80
N HIS A 15 9.61 4.58 -7.01
CA HIS A 15 8.71 5.05 -5.97
C HIS A 15 7.44 5.67 -6.58
N ILE A 16 6.43 5.82 -5.73
CA ILE A 16 5.17 6.49 -6.07
C ILE A 16 4.93 7.56 -5.02
N GLY A 17 4.47 8.72 -5.44
CA GLY A 17 4.10 9.82 -4.55
C GLY A 17 2.60 10.09 -4.59
N LEU A 18 2.00 10.24 -3.43
CA LEU A 18 0.58 10.62 -3.29
C LEU A 18 0.48 11.91 -2.49
N LYS A 19 -0.34 12.83 -2.98
CA LYS A 19 -0.71 14.02 -2.23
C LYS A 19 -1.87 13.66 -1.31
N VAL A 20 -1.73 13.96 -0.02
CA VAL A 20 -2.72 13.59 0.99
C VAL A 20 -3.22 14.84 1.72
N LYS A 21 -4.49 14.84 2.05
CA LYS A 21 -5.13 15.96 2.72
C LYS A 21 -4.76 16.03 4.20
N SER A 22 -4.73 14.88 4.87
CA SER A 22 -4.32 14.76 6.26
C SER A 22 -3.19 13.75 6.37
N LEU A 23 -1.97 14.24 6.62
CA LEU A 23 -0.82 13.35 6.76
C LEU A 23 -1.00 12.39 7.94
N ASP A 24 -1.52 12.87 9.07
CA ASP A 24 -1.76 12.03 10.25
C ASP A 24 -2.72 10.88 9.95
N ALA A 25 -3.84 11.17 9.29
CA ALA A 25 -4.83 10.14 8.93
C ALA A 25 -4.23 9.11 7.96
N SER A 26 -3.49 9.57 6.97
CA SER A 26 -2.89 8.70 5.97
C SER A 26 -1.76 7.85 6.57
N VAL A 27 -0.92 8.44 7.43
CA VAL A 27 0.12 7.68 8.12
C VAL A 27 -0.48 6.59 9.00
N ARG A 28 -1.54 6.91 9.73
CA ARG A 28 -2.25 5.92 10.56
C ARG A 28 -2.78 4.76 9.71
N PHE A 29 -3.44 5.09 8.60
CA PHE A 29 -3.99 4.07 7.70
C PHE A 29 -2.90 3.19 7.10
N TYR A 30 -1.89 3.80 6.45
CA TYR A 30 -0.86 3.02 5.76
C TYR A 30 0.03 2.25 6.72
N THR A 31 0.31 2.77 7.91
CA THR A 31 1.04 2.01 8.93
C THR A 31 0.33 0.71 9.26
N ALA A 32 -0.98 0.77 9.49
CA ALA A 32 -1.76 -0.41 9.84
C ALA A 32 -1.96 -1.37 8.67
N ALA A 33 -2.29 -0.84 7.50
CA ALA A 33 -2.61 -1.66 6.33
C ALA A 33 -1.38 -2.33 5.72
N LEU A 34 -0.23 -1.63 5.71
CA LEU A 34 0.97 -2.13 5.05
C LEU A 34 1.84 -3.01 5.94
N ALA A 35 1.74 -2.93 7.26
CA ALA A 35 2.50 -3.77 8.17
C ALA A 35 2.32 -5.28 7.90
N PRO A 36 1.09 -5.78 7.69
CA PRO A 36 0.91 -7.21 7.37
C PRO A 36 1.58 -7.64 6.07
N LEU A 37 1.83 -6.70 5.16
CA LEU A 37 2.49 -6.97 3.88
C LEU A 37 4.02 -6.95 3.99
N GLY A 38 4.55 -6.53 5.15
CA GLY A 38 5.99 -6.42 5.37
C GLY A 38 6.56 -5.05 5.06
N TYR A 39 5.73 -4.03 4.87
CA TYR A 39 6.18 -2.66 4.60
C TYR A 39 6.04 -1.81 5.84
N VAL A 40 7.01 -0.94 6.07
CA VAL A 40 7.11 -0.16 7.30
C VAL A 40 7.26 1.33 7.02
N LEU A 41 6.89 2.13 7.99
CA LEU A 41 7.16 3.56 7.97
C LEU A 41 8.67 3.77 8.20
N SER A 42 9.34 4.36 7.21
CA SER A 42 10.80 4.58 7.26
C SER A 42 11.18 6.01 7.58
N SER A 43 10.32 6.96 7.22
CA SER A 43 10.62 8.38 7.35
C SER A 43 9.34 9.16 7.54
N ARG A 44 9.37 10.16 8.41
CA ARG A 44 8.25 11.08 8.58
C ARG A 44 8.74 12.44 9.08
N ASP A 45 8.21 13.51 8.48
CA ASP A 45 8.29 14.87 8.99
C ASP A 45 6.94 15.57 8.73
N ASP A 46 6.87 16.88 8.94
CA ASP A 46 5.61 17.62 8.75
C ASP A 46 5.15 17.70 7.30
N SER A 47 6.05 17.48 6.35
CA SER A 47 5.75 17.57 4.92
C SER A 47 5.39 16.25 4.27
N GLY A 48 5.80 15.12 4.87
CA GLY A 48 5.56 13.83 4.24
C GLY A 48 5.99 12.62 5.05
N ALA A 49 5.74 11.46 4.48
CA ALA A 49 6.07 10.17 5.08
C ALA A 49 6.44 9.16 3.99
N GLY A 50 7.38 8.28 4.28
CA GLY A 50 7.82 7.24 3.35
C GLY A 50 7.61 5.84 3.91
N PHE A 51 7.04 4.96 3.10
CA PHE A 51 6.75 3.57 3.44
C PHE A 51 7.39 2.64 2.42
N GLY A 52 7.78 1.47 2.86
CA GLY A 52 8.30 0.42 1.97
C GLY A 52 8.95 -0.70 2.74
N PRO A 53 9.68 -1.59 2.05
CA PRO A 53 10.56 -2.53 2.72
C PRO A 53 11.53 -1.78 3.64
N LYS A 54 11.94 -2.41 4.71
CA LYS A 54 12.83 -1.77 5.70
C LYS A 54 14.05 -1.16 4.99
N GLY A 55 14.24 0.15 5.16
CA GLY A 55 15.35 0.90 4.55
C GLY A 55 15.17 1.26 3.09
N GLU A 56 14.04 0.89 2.47
CA GLU A 56 13.79 1.15 1.05
C GLU A 56 12.40 1.74 0.84
N PRO A 57 12.14 2.99 1.27
CA PRO A 57 10.83 3.60 1.06
C PRO A 57 10.53 3.76 -0.42
N ALA A 58 9.34 3.38 -0.82
CA ALA A 58 8.89 3.41 -2.21
C ALA A 58 7.50 4.03 -2.40
N LEU A 59 6.75 4.22 -1.32
CA LEU A 59 5.51 4.97 -1.32
C LEU A 59 5.72 6.23 -0.48
N TRP A 60 5.59 7.40 -1.10
CA TRP A 60 5.73 8.68 -0.42
C TRP A 60 4.38 9.40 -0.34
N LEU A 61 4.03 9.83 0.86
CA LEU A 61 2.85 10.64 1.11
C LEU A 61 3.30 12.07 1.33
N TYR A 62 2.67 13.01 0.63
CA TYR A 62 3.01 14.43 0.74
C TYR A 62 1.80 15.22 1.24
N ALA A 63 1.96 15.96 2.32
CA ALA A 63 0.93 16.86 2.82
C ALA A 63 0.60 17.90 1.74
N HIS A 64 -0.68 18.06 1.43
CA HIS A 64 -1.13 18.92 0.35
C HIS A 64 -2.31 19.79 0.80
N LYS A 65 -2.16 21.09 0.60
CA LYS A 65 -3.23 22.06 0.84
C LYS A 65 -3.84 22.43 -0.51
N GLY A 66 -5.00 21.92 -0.79
CA GLY A 66 -5.66 22.22 -2.04
C GLY A 66 -6.75 21.21 -2.35
N PRO A 67 -7.42 21.32 -3.50
CA PRO A 67 -8.42 20.36 -3.89
C PRO A 67 -7.81 18.97 -3.93
N ALA A 68 -8.58 17.97 -3.47
CA ALA A 68 -8.18 16.58 -3.57
C ALA A 68 -7.94 16.24 -5.04
N ALA A 69 -6.80 15.62 -5.33
CA ALA A 69 -6.57 15.03 -6.64
C ALA A 69 -7.57 13.88 -6.83
N GLU A 70 -7.91 13.56 -8.07
CA GLU A 70 -8.65 12.34 -8.36
C GLU A 70 -7.86 11.13 -7.85
N GLY A 71 -8.58 10.13 -7.33
CA GLY A 71 -7.98 8.97 -6.72
C GLY A 71 -7.10 8.18 -7.67
N ALA A 72 -5.97 7.69 -7.17
CA ALA A 72 -5.10 6.76 -7.86
C ALA A 72 -5.49 5.32 -7.55
N HIS A 73 -4.99 4.37 -8.33
CA HIS A 73 -5.04 2.94 -8.01
C HIS A 73 -3.61 2.43 -7.81
N ILE A 74 -3.37 1.82 -6.66
CA ILE A 74 -2.06 1.24 -6.33
C ILE A 74 -2.27 -0.17 -5.84
N ALA A 75 -1.56 -1.13 -6.43
CA ALA A 75 -1.57 -2.51 -5.99
C ALA A 75 -0.22 -2.85 -5.32
N PHE A 76 -0.29 -3.25 -4.05
CA PHE A 76 0.87 -3.68 -3.28
C PHE A 76 1.01 -5.19 -3.35
N ARG A 77 2.22 -5.67 -3.61
CA ARG A 77 2.47 -7.10 -3.59
C ARG A 77 2.45 -7.62 -2.15
N ALA A 78 1.72 -8.70 -1.94
CA ALA A 78 1.62 -9.38 -0.67
C ALA A 78 2.31 -10.74 -0.73
N PRO A 79 2.90 -11.20 0.39
CA PRO A 79 3.59 -12.50 0.40
C PRO A 79 2.66 -13.70 0.34
N ASP A 80 1.43 -13.58 0.88
CA ASP A 80 0.48 -14.69 0.95
C ASP A 80 -0.96 -14.21 1.18
N HIS A 81 -1.89 -15.15 1.17
CA HIS A 81 -3.30 -14.86 1.37
C HIS A 81 -3.61 -14.32 2.77
N ALA A 82 -2.91 -14.81 3.78
CA ALA A 82 -3.13 -14.36 5.17
C ALA A 82 -2.77 -12.88 5.33
N ALA A 83 -1.69 -12.45 4.69
CA ALA A 83 -1.27 -11.04 4.71
C ALA A 83 -2.33 -10.15 4.05
N ILE A 84 -2.95 -10.62 2.96
CA ILE A 84 -4.00 -9.88 2.26
C ILE A 84 -5.25 -9.73 3.14
N ARG A 85 -5.64 -10.79 3.85
CA ARG A 85 -6.76 -10.70 4.80
C ARG A 85 -6.49 -9.69 5.91
N LYS A 86 -5.27 -9.68 6.45
CA LYS A 86 -4.89 -8.72 7.49
C LYS A 86 -4.78 -7.29 6.95
N PHE A 87 -4.26 -7.11 5.74
CA PHE A 87 -4.26 -5.81 5.08
C PHE A 87 -5.67 -5.21 5.11
N HIS A 88 -6.66 -5.99 4.70
CA HIS A 88 -8.04 -5.53 4.64
C HIS A 88 -8.60 -5.21 6.03
N SER A 89 -8.51 -6.14 6.97
CA SER A 89 -9.09 -5.95 8.31
C SER A 89 -8.42 -4.84 9.09
N GLU A 90 -7.09 -4.76 9.07
CA GLU A 90 -6.36 -3.71 9.78
C GLU A 90 -6.51 -2.34 9.11
N GLY A 91 -6.59 -2.32 7.78
CA GLY A 91 -6.81 -1.08 7.06
C GLY A 91 -8.19 -0.48 7.33
N VAL A 92 -9.23 -1.29 7.41
CA VAL A 92 -10.57 -0.83 7.77
C VAL A 92 -10.59 -0.25 9.19
N LYS A 93 -9.97 -0.94 10.14
CA LYS A 93 -9.87 -0.45 11.53
C LYS A 93 -9.15 0.90 11.62
N ALA A 94 -8.22 1.15 10.74
CA ALA A 94 -7.38 2.34 10.77
C ALA A 94 -7.87 3.47 9.86
N GLY A 95 -9.13 3.42 9.43
CA GLY A 95 -9.75 4.52 8.71
C GLY A 95 -9.96 4.30 7.21
N GLY A 96 -9.58 3.16 6.69
CA GLY A 96 -9.88 2.78 5.32
C GLY A 96 -11.32 2.32 5.16
N ARG A 97 -11.82 2.35 3.92
CA ARG A 97 -13.14 1.83 3.60
C ARG A 97 -13.02 0.57 2.76
N ASP A 98 -13.93 -0.39 3.00
CA ASP A 98 -14.00 -1.59 2.21
C ASP A 98 -14.31 -1.27 0.73
N ASN A 99 -13.52 -1.86 -0.17
CA ASN A 99 -13.74 -1.75 -1.61
C ASN A 99 -13.58 -3.12 -2.29
N GLY A 100 -13.65 -4.20 -1.53
CA GLY A 100 -13.55 -5.57 -1.99
C GLY A 100 -12.79 -6.44 -0.99
N GLY A 101 -13.49 -7.35 -0.33
CA GLY A 101 -12.90 -8.25 0.67
C GLY A 101 -11.87 -9.21 0.07
N ALA A 102 -11.01 -9.75 0.94
CA ALA A 102 -9.99 -10.70 0.53
C ALA A 102 -10.58 -11.94 -0.10
N GLY A 103 -10.11 -12.33 -1.27
CA GLY A 103 -10.58 -13.50 -1.99
C GLY A 103 -10.00 -13.60 -3.38
N PRO A 104 -10.30 -14.72 -4.06
CA PRO A 104 -9.85 -14.93 -5.44
C PRO A 104 -10.54 -13.97 -6.41
N ARG A 105 -9.82 -13.62 -7.47
CA ARG A 105 -10.33 -12.83 -8.59
C ARG A 105 -10.04 -13.60 -9.88
N ALA A 106 -10.85 -14.64 -10.08
CA ALA A 106 -10.68 -15.56 -11.21
C ALA A 106 -10.75 -14.88 -12.58
N ASP A 107 -11.46 -13.74 -12.66
CA ASP A 107 -11.55 -12.92 -13.88
C ASP A 107 -10.19 -12.37 -14.31
N TYR A 108 -9.28 -12.14 -13.36
CA TYR A 108 -7.95 -11.60 -13.67
C TYR A 108 -6.97 -12.73 -14.00
N SER A 109 -6.93 -13.76 -13.17
CA SER A 109 -6.17 -14.97 -13.44
C SER A 109 -6.59 -16.08 -12.47
N PRO A 110 -6.26 -17.38 -12.77
CA PRO A 110 -6.64 -18.48 -11.90
C PRO A 110 -6.09 -18.41 -10.48
N THR A 111 -4.94 -17.72 -10.30
CA THR A 111 -4.25 -17.64 -9.01
C THR A 111 -4.25 -16.25 -8.40
N TYR A 112 -5.02 -15.32 -8.97
CA TYR A 112 -5.09 -13.94 -8.49
C TYR A 112 -5.92 -13.87 -7.19
N PHE A 113 -5.28 -13.47 -6.10
CA PHE A 113 -5.94 -13.30 -4.80
C PHE A 113 -5.68 -11.88 -4.29
N ALA A 114 -6.72 -11.15 -3.94
CA ALA A 114 -6.57 -9.73 -3.62
C ALA A 114 -7.61 -9.25 -2.62
N ALA A 115 -7.34 -8.08 -2.04
CA ALA A 115 -8.29 -7.27 -1.29
C ALA A 115 -8.12 -5.81 -1.65
N PHE A 116 -9.19 -5.03 -1.54
CA PHE A 116 -9.23 -3.64 -1.96
C PHE A 116 -9.78 -2.76 -0.85
N LEU A 117 -9.15 -1.62 -0.67
CA LEU A 117 -9.57 -0.58 0.27
C LEU A 117 -9.58 0.77 -0.42
N ILE A 118 -10.39 1.68 0.11
CA ILE A 118 -10.28 3.10 -0.23
C ILE A 118 -9.54 3.77 0.93
N ASP A 119 -8.45 4.48 0.62
CA ASP A 119 -7.66 5.18 1.63
C ASP A 119 -8.37 6.48 2.08
N PRO A 120 -7.83 7.20 3.09
CA PRO A 120 -8.48 8.43 3.57
C PRO A 120 -8.67 9.53 2.52
N ASP A 121 -7.94 9.50 1.41
CA ASP A 121 -8.03 10.49 0.33
C ASP A 121 -8.80 10.01 -0.89
N GLY A 122 -9.39 8.81 -0.84
CA GLY A 122 -10.17 8.28 -1.94
C GLY A 122 -9.38 7.46 -2.94
N ASN A 123 -8.15 7.09 -2.63
CA ASN A 123 -7.36 6.23 -3.51
C ASN A 123 -7.77 4.77 -3.35
N ASN A 124 -7.84 4.05 -4.47
CA ASN A 124 -8.10 2.63 -4.49
C ASN A 124 -6.78 1.87 -4.26
N VAL A 125 -6.64 1.27 -3.09
CA VAL A 125 -5.42 0.53 -2.74
C VAL A 125 -5.73 -0.95 -2.62
N GLU A 126 -4.87 -1.75 -3.22
CA GLU A 126 -5.04 -3.19 -3.36
C GLU A 126 -3.83 -3.90 -2.75
N ALA A 127 -4.06 -5.05 -2.12
CA ALA A 127 -3.01 -6.00 -1.81
C ALA A 127 -3.25 -7.25 -2.64
N VAL A 128 -2.22 -7.77 -3.29
CA VAL A 128 -2.38 -8.86 -4.25
C VAL A 128 -1.23 -9.86 -4.18
N CYS A 129 -1.54 -11.13 -4.35
CA CYS A 129 -0.58 -12.16 -4.71
C CYS A 129 -1.14 -13.01 -5.85
N THR A 130 -0.25 -13.46 -6.71
CA THR A 130 -0.59 -14.29 -7.88
C THR A 130 0.13 -15.68 -7.82
#